data_4bc5729ed7cc306450c01aaaafc2eaa9
#
_entry.id   4bc5729ed7cc306450c01aaaafc2eaa9
#
_cell.length_a   1.000
_cell.length_b   1.000
_cell.length_c   1.000
_cell.angle_alpha   90.00
_cell.angle_beta   90.00
_cell.angle_gamma   90.00
#
_symmetry.space_group_name_H-M   'P 1'
#
loop_
_entity.id
_entity.type
_entity.pdbx_description
1 polymer ?
#
loop_
_entity_poly.entity_id
_entity_poly.type
_entity_poly.pdbx_seq_one_letter_code
_entity_poly.pdbx_strand_id
1 'polypeptide(L)' 'MIYVDKKKKEPIYRQLYSSIVAEILAGAMPAGYRLPATRKLAQELSIGRNTVEKAYQQLE' A
#
# COMPACT_ATOMS: atom_id res chain seq x y z
N MET A 1 -5.52 7.11 4.67
CA MET A 1 -4.11 6.99 5.05
C MET A 1 -3.63 5.55 4.88
N ILE A 2 -2.48 5.37 4.25
CA ILE A 2 -1.95 4.02 4.05
C ILE A 2 -1.30 3.55 5.35
N TYR A 3 -1.71 2.38 5.81
CA TYR A 3 -1.27 1.88 7.11
C TYR A 3 -1.13 0.35 7.07
N VAL A 4 -0.12 -0.16 7.77
CA VAL A 4 0.06 -1.60 7.96
C VAL A 4 0.41 -1.88 9.42
N ASP A 5 -0.03 -3.04 9.91
CA ASP A 5 0.25 -3.49 11.27
C ASP A 5 1.12 -4.74 11.18
N LYS A 6 2.39 -4.59 11.56
CA LYS A 6 3.35 -5.68 11.46
C LYS A 6 3.08 -6.81 12.46
N LYS A 7 2.24 -6.55 13.44
CA LYS A 7 1.90 -7.55 14.47
C LYS A 7 0.78 -8.47 14.06
N LYS A 8 0.01 -8.11 13.02
CA LYS A 8 -1.06 -8.96 12.53
C LYS A 8 -0.53 -10.16 11.78
N LYS A 9 -1.30 -11.25 11.79
CA LYS A 9 -0.96 -12.44 11.04
C LYS A 9 -1.10 -12.25 9.53
N GLU A 10 -1.96 -11.33 9.13
CA GLU A 10 -2.17 -11.06 7.71
C GLU A 10 -0.88 -10.54 7.07
N PRO A 11 -0.50 -11.08 5.91
CA PRO A 11 0.71 -10.60 5.23
C PRO A 11 0.69 -9.09 4.99
N ILE A 12 1.85 -8.47 5.11
CA ILE A 12 1.97 -7.03 4.96
C ILE A 12 1.47 -6.55 3.59
N TYR A 13 1.78 -7.28 2.51
CA TYR A 13 1.37 -6.86 1.17
C TYR A 13 -0.16 -6.82 1.03
N ARG A 14 -0.86 -7.73 1.71
CA ARG A 14 -2.33 -7.73 1.68
C ARG A 14 -2.91 -6.56 2.44
N GLN A 15 -2.33 -6.26 3.59
CA GLN A 15 -2.75 -5.09 4.37
C GLN A 15 -2.53 -3.81 3.57
N LEU A 16 -1.39 -3.72 2.91
CA LEU A 16 -1.06 -2.56 2.09
C LEU A 16 -2.05 -2.42 0.94
N TYR A 17 -2.32 -3.50 0.24
CA TYR A 17 -3.30 -3.51 -0.85
C TYR A 17 -4.67 -3.04 -0.35
N SER A 18 -5.15 -3.63 0.74
CA SER A 18 -6.46 -3.28 1.31
C SER A 18 -6.50 -1.80 1.72
N SER A 19 -5.42 -1.30 2.30
CA SER A 19 -5.34 0.09 2.72
C SER A 19 -5.43 1.04 1.54
N ILE A 20 -4.73 0.72 0.45
CA ILE A 20 -4.77 1.55 -0.77
C ILE A 20 -6.16 1.51 -1.40
N VAL A 21 -6.76 0.33 -1.48
CA VAL A 21 -8.12 0.20 -2.04
C VAL A 21 -9.11 1.02 -1.23
N ALA A 22 -9.02 0.96 0.10
CA ALA A 22 -9.89 1.73 0.97
C ALA A 22 -9.76 3.23 0.73
N GLU A 23 -8.53 3.71 0.53
CA GLU A 23 -8.31 5.12 0.23
C GLU A 23 -8.92 5.53 -1.12
N ILE A 24 -8.78 4.67 -2.12
CA ILE A 24 -9.36 4.93 -3.44
C ILE A 24 -10.89 5.00 -3.35
N LEU A 25 -11.50 4.04 -2.66
CA LEU A 25 -12.95 3.98 -2.52
C LEU A 25 -13.50 5.13 -1.69
N ALA A 26 -12.70 5.62 -0.74
CA ALA A 26 -13.09 6.77 0.09
C ALA A 26 -12.93 8.11 -0.63
N GLY A 27 -12.37 8.09 -1.85
CA GLY A 27 -12.15 9.32 -2.60
C GLY A 27 -10.90 10.08 -2.20
N ALA A 28 -10.09 9.53 -1.29
CA ALA A 28 -8.85 10.17 -0.88
C ALA A 28 -7.78 10.10 -1.96
N MET A 29 -7.93 9.17 -2.90
CA MET A 29 -7.05 9.02 -4.07
C MET A 29 -7.93 9.05 -5.31
N PRO A 30 -8.19 10.22 -5.88
CA PRO A 30 -9.04 10.33 -7.06
C PRO A 30 -8.39 9.68 -8.29
N ALA A 31 -9.21 9.42 -9.30
CA ALA A 31 -8.73 8.88 -10.56
C ALA A 31 -7.55 9.71 -11.08
N GLY A 32 -6.50 9.03 -11.48
CA GLY A 32 -5.29 9.70 -11.93
C GLY A 32 -4.29 10.02 -10.84
N TYR A 33 -4.64 9.74 -9.58
CA TYR A 33 -3.69 9.94 -8.48
C TYR A 33 -2.49 9.01 -8.68
N ARG A 34 -1.30 9.59 -8.54
CA ARG A 34 -0.06 8.82 -8.68
C ARG A 34 0.37 8.29 -7.31
N LEU A 35 0.46 6.95 -7.20
CA LEU A 35 0.94 6.33 -5.98
C LEU A 35 2.41 6.70 -5.74
N PRO A 36 2.84 6.76 -4.46
CA PRO A 36 4.24 7.02 -4.15
C PRO A 36 5.15 5.99 -4.80
N ALA A 37 6.39 6.39 -5.08
CA ALA A 37 7.39 5.45 -5.57
C ALA A 37 7.55 4.30 -4.57
N THR A 38 7.77 3.08 -5.10
CA THR A 38 7.92 1.88 -4.29
C THR A 38 8.92 2.06 -3.15
N ARG A 39 10.10 2.61 -3.48
CA ARG A 39 11.15 2.82 -2.47
C ARG A 39 10.71 3.78 -1.38
N LYS A 40 10.05 4.87 -1.77
CA LYS A 40 9.63 5.88 -0.81
C LYS A 40 8.59 5.32 0.16
N LEU A 41 7.60 4.61 -0.36
CA LEU A 41 6.56 4.03 0.49
C LEU A 41 7.15 2.96 1.41
N ALA A 42 8.06 2.14 0.91
CA ALA A 42 8.73 1.13 1.71
C ALA A 42 9.48 1.76 2.88
N GLN A 43 10.15 2.88 2.64
CA GLN A 43 10.86 3.59 3.70
C GLN A 43 9.91 4.17 4.74
N GLU A 44 8.83 4.78 4.28
CA GLU A 44 7.85 5.40 5.18
C GLU A 44 7.19 4.38 6.10
N LEU A 45 6.92 3.18 5.58
CA LEU A 45 6.27 2.13 6.34
C LEU A 45 7.25 1.17 7.00
N SER A 46 8.54 1.34 6.74
CA SER A 46 9.60 0.46 7.25
C SER A 46 9.37 -0.99 6.87
N ILE A 47 9.05 -1.22 5.61
CA ILE A 47 8.82 -2.56 5.06
C ILE A 47 9.70 -2.77 3.83
N GLY A 48 9.77 -4.02 3.35
CA GLY A 48 10.56 -4.34 2.19
C GLY A 48 9.97 -3.77 0.90
N ARG A 49 10.85 -3.35 -0.01
CA ARG A 49 10.43 -2.83 -1.31
C ARG A 49 9.64 -3.87 -2.10
N ASN A 50 10.06 -5.14 -2.02
CA ASN A 50 9.36 -6.22 -2.72
C ASN A 50 7.91 -6.36 -2.25
N THR A 51 7.66 -6.11 -0.97
CA THR A 51 6.32 -6.14 -0.41
C THR A 51 5.45 -5.07 -1.04
N VAL A 52 5.99 -3.86 -1.21
CA VAL A 52 5.25 -2.76 -1.84
C VAL A 52 4.99 -3.09 -3.31
N GLU A 53 5.98 -3.61 -4.02
CA GLU A 53 5.81 -4.00 -5.42
C GLU A 53 4.71 -5.03 -5.59
N LYS A 54 4.67 -6.02 -4.70
CA LYS A 54 3.65 -7.07 -4.76
C LYS A 54 2.25 -6.49 -4.57
N ALA A 55 2.10 -5.56 -3.62
CA ALA A 55 0.82 -4.90 -3.40
C ALA A 55 0.40 -4.08 -4.63
N TYR A 56 1.33 -3.34 -5.21
CA TYR A 56 1.05 -2.53 -6.39
C TYR A 56 0.64 -3.39 -7.57
N GLN A 57 1.26 -4.56 -7.74
CA GLN A 57 0.90 -5.48 -8.82
C GLN A 57 -0.55 -5.96 -8.68
N GLN A 58 -1.02 -6.16 -7.47
CA GLN A 58 -2.40 -6.59 -7.24
C GLN A 58 -3.41 -5.52 -7.62
N LEU A 59 -2.99 -4.27 -7.69
CA LEU A 59 -3.87 -3.15 -8.06
C LEU A 59 -4.09 -3.01 -9.56
N GLU A 60 -3.28 -3.66 -10.38
CA GLU A 60 -3.36 -3.56 -11.84
C GLU A 60 -4.50 -4.37 -12.43
#